data_bcc5fbe5de7d17960a735c0ffdcc428b
#
_entry.id   bcc5fbe5de7d17960a735c0ffdcc428b
#
_cell.length_a   1.000
_cell.length_b   1.000
_cell.length_c   1.000
_cell.angle_alpha   90.00
_cell.angle_beta   90.00
_cell.angle_gamma   90.00
#
_symmetry.space_group_name_H-M   'P 1'
#
loop_
_entity.id
_entity.type
_entity.pdbx_description
1 polymer ?
#
loop_
_entity_poly.entity_id
_entity_poly.type
_entity_poly.pdbx_seq_one_letter_code
_entity_poly.pdbx_strand_id
1 'polypeptide(L)' 'MAEVVYRSDVRIEREKGPLRRAYLPAEPEPVIFGVHGAVAEHYKVPPEASPPHATTLDYIVAAAAG' A
#
# COMPACT_ATOMS: atom_id res chain seq x y z
N MET A 1 -20.42 6.63 26.90
CA MET A 1 -19.12 6.70 26.24
C MET A 1 -18.75 5.31 25.69
N ALA A 2 -18.31 5.27 24.44
CA ALA A 2 -17.96 3.97 23.83
C ALA A 2 -16.56 3.54 24.27
N GLU A 3 -16.42 2.26 24.55
CA GLU A 3 -15.12 1.66 24.81
C GLU A 3 -14.40 1.37 23.50
N VAL A 4 -13.07 1.51 23.53
CA VAL A 4 -12.25 1.10 22.41
C VAL A 4 -12.07 -0.41 22.47
N VAL A 5 -12.67 -1.12 21.51
CA VAL A 5 -12.57 -2.58 21.44
C VAL A 5 -11.31 -3.01 20.70
N TYR A 6 -10.94 -2.26 19.68
CA TYR A 6 -9.79 -2.58 18.85
C TYR A 6 -9.14 -1.30 18.33
N ARG A 7 -7.83 -1.27 18.36
CA ARG A 7 -7.06 -0.17 17.78
C ARG A 7 -6.14 -0.75 16.72
N SER A 8 -6.34 -0.31 15.48
CA SER A 8 -5.50 -0.76 14.39
C SER A 8 -4.16 -0.05 14.44
N ASP A 9 -3.08 -0.83 14.53
CA ASP A 9 -1.72 -0.30 14.63
C ASP A 9 -0.98 -0.68 13.35
N VAL A 10 -0.81 0.28 12.46
CA VAL A 10 -0.21 0.07 11.14
C VAL A 10 1.03 0.94 11.02
N ARG A 11 2.12 0.34 10.53
CA ARG A 11 3.36 1.05 10.27
C ARG A 11 3.62 1.05 8.77
N ILE A 12 3.92 2.23 8.21
CA ILE A 12 4.26 2.35 6.80
C ILE A 12 5.68 2.87 6.67
N GLU A 13 6.48 2.18 5.87
CA GLU A 13 7.85 2.57 5.58
C GLU A 13 7.98 2.85 4.09
N ARG A 14 8.47 4.03 3.75
CA ARG A 14 8.77 4.38 2.37
C ARG A 14 10.18 3.91 2.05
N GLU A 15 10.32 3.12 0.99
CA GLU A 15 11.63 2.65 0.57
C GLU A 15 12.24 3.59 -0.48
N LYS A 16 11.59 3.70 -1.63
CA LYS A 16 12.13 4.46 -2.73
C LYS A 16 11.00 4.90 -3.66
N GLY A 17 10.90 6.19 -3.91
CA GLY A 17 9.85 6.72 -4.78
C GLY A 17 8.47 6.29 -4.33
N PRO A 18 7.67 5.68 -5.21
CA PRO A 18 6.32 5.24 -4.86
C PRO A 18 6.29 3.94 -4.06
N LEU A 19 7.44 3.27 -3.89
CA LEU A 19 7.50 1.98 -3.22
C LEU A 19 7.45 2.13 -1.71
N ARG A 20 6.42 1.54 -1.08
CA ARG A 20 6.20 1.59 0.36
C ARG A 20 5.80 0.22 0.86
N ARG A 21 6.13 -0.06 2.12
CA ARG A 21 5.72 -1.29 2.80
C ARG A 21 4.83 -0.94 3.97
N ALA A 22 3.70 -1.63 4.08
CA ALA A 22 2.78 -1.47 5.19
C ALA A 22 2.83 -2.73 6.05
N TYR A 23 3.11 -2.56 7.33
CA TYR A 23 3.13 -3.66 8.29
C TYR A 23 1.83 -3.66 9.05
N LEU A 24 1.02 -4.69 8.81
CA LEU A 24 -0.32 -4.81 9.35
C LEU A 24 -0.35 -5.77 10.54
N PRO A 25 -1.26 -5.55 11.50
CA PRO A 25 -1.42 -6.48 12.61
C PRO A 25 -1.72 -7.89 12.13
N ALA A 26 -1.16 -8.88 12.81
CA ALA A 26 -1.37 -10.30 12.55
C ALA A 26 -0.85 -10.80 11.19
N GLU A 27 -0.29 -9.95 10.36
CA GLU A 27 0.27 -10.38 9.09
C GLU A 27 1.79 -10.52 9.20
N PRO A 28 2.34 -11.70 8.88
CA PRO A 28 3.79 -11.93 9.00
C PRO A 28 4.63 -11.17 7.96
N GLU A 29 4.03 -10.85 6.82
CA GLU A 29 4.74 -10.15 5.76
C GLU A 29 4.09 -8.81 5.45
N PRO A 30 4.90 -7.79 5.07
CA PRO A 30 4.36 -6.49 4.73
C PRO A 30 3.58 -6.51 3.42
N VAL A 31 2.63 -5.60 3.31
CA VAL A 31 1.90 -5.34 2.06
C VAL A 31 2.68 -4.27 1.30
N ILE A 32 2.91 -4.50 0.02
CA ILE A 32 3.71 -3.61 -0.80
C ILE A 32 2.81 -2.69 -1.62
N PHE A 33 3.06 -1.38 -1.51
CA PHE A 33 2.39 -0.35 -2.29
C PHE A 33 3.36 0.16 -3.35
N GLY A 34 2.85 0.41 -4.54
CA GLY A 34 3.65 0.96 -5.62
C GLY A 34 2.75 1.61 -6.65
N VAL A 35 3.16 1.52 -7.91
CA VAL A 35 2.38 2.01 -9.04
C VAL A 35 2.47 1.00 -10.18
N HIS A 36 1.50 1.01 -11.07
CA HIS A 36 1.51 0.16 -12.24
C HIS A 36 0.63 0.77 -13.35
N GLY A 37 0.78 0.25 -14.56
CA GLY A 37 -0.07 0.60 -15.69
C GLY A 37 -0.18 2.11 -15.92
N ALA A 38 -1.40 2.59 -16.09
CA ALA A 38 -1.67 4.00 -16.38
C ALA A 38 -1.22 4.93 -15.25
N VAL A 39 -1.26 4.46 -14.01
CA VAL A 39 -0.80 5.26 -12.87
C VAL A 39 0.71 5.49 -12.96
N ALA A 40 1.45 4.43 -13.27
CA ALA A 40 2.90 4.53 -13.43
C ALA A 40 3.26 5.47 -14.59
N GLU A 41 2.53 5.37 -15.70
CA GLU A 41 2.72 6.26 -16.84
C GLU A 41 2.44 7.73 -16.49
N HIS A 42 1.37 7.97 -15.75
CA HIS A 42 0.98 9.32 -15.34
C HIS A 42 2.10 9.98 -14.50
N TYR A 43 2.70 9.23 -13.60
CA TYR A 43 3.79 9.75 -12.77
C TYR A 43 5.17 9.53 -13.37
N LYS A 44 5.24 9.01 -14.59
CA LYS A 44 6.49 8.79 -15.33
C LYS A 44 7.47 7.90 -14.55
N VAL A 45 6.94 6.82 -13.98
CA VAL A 45 7.74 5.85 -13.25
C VAL A 45 8.00 4.65 -14.15
N PRO A 46 9.23 4.46 -14.64
CA PRO A 46 9.54 3.29 -15.47
C PRO A 46 9.63 2.02 -14.62
N PRO A 47 9.30 0.84 -15.19
CA PRO A 47 9.36 -0.43 -14.46
C PRO A 47 10.73 -0.73 -13.86
N GLU A 48 11.80 -0.30 -14.52
CA GLU A 48 13.16 -0.54 -14.03
C GLU A 48 13.49 0.33 -12.81
N ALA A 49 12.81 1.46 -12.62
CA ALA A 49 13.01 2.31 -11.45
C ALA A 49 12.20 1.81 -10.25
N SER A 50 11.02 1.26 -10.51
CA SER A 50 10.16 0.72 -9.45
C SER A 50 9.34 -0.43 -10.02
N PRO A 51 9.52 -1.66 -9.53
CA PRO A 51 8.72 -2.79 -10.00
C PRO A 51 7.23 -2.53 -9.82
N PRO A 52 6.38 -2.99 -10.76
CA PRO A 52 4.94 -2.79 -10.66
C PRO A 52 4.36 -3.45 -9.41
N HIS A 53 3.55 -2.70 -8.67
CA HIS A 53 2.80 -3.20 -7.53
C HIS A 53 1.46 -2.49 -7.47
N ALA A 54 0.52 -3.06 -6.72
CA ALA A 54 -0.79 -2.44 -6.52
C ALA A 54 -0.64 -1.05 -5.89
N THR A 55 -1.51 -0.14 -6.31
CA THR A 55 -1.49 1.23 -5.81
C THR A 55 -2.37 1.38 -4.57
N THR A 56 -2.28 2.53 -3.92
CA THR A 56 -3.16 2.87 -2.80
C THR A 56 -4.64 2.73 -3.20
N LEU A 57 -5.00 3.18 -4.39
CA LEU A 57 -6.37 3.06 -4.88
C LEU A 57 -6.83 1.61 -4.96
N ASP A 58 -5.97 0.72 -5.46
CA ASP A 58 -6.29 -0.70 -5.56
C ASP A 58 -6.59 -1.29 -4.18
N TYR A 59 -5.78 -0.94 -3.19
CA TYR A 59 -5.97 -1.43 -1.82
C TYR A 59 -7.23 -0.87 -1.17
N ILE A 60 -7.55 0.39 -1.44
CA ILE A 60 -8.78 1.00 -0.93
C ILE A 60 -10.00 0.27 -1.50
N VAL A 61 -10.01 0.00 -2.80
CA VAL A 61 -11.10 -0.72 -3.44
C VAL A 61 -11.22 -2.13 -2.89
N ALA A 62 -10.10 -2.83 -2.75
CA ALA A 62 -10.10 -4.19 -2.20
C ALA A 62 -10.62 -4.21 -0.77
N ALA A 63 -10.18 -3.26 0.05
CA ALA A 63 -10.61 -3.19 1.44
C ALA A 63 -12.10 -2.85 1.55
N ALA A 64 -12.61 -1.97 0.70
CA ALA A 64 -14.01 -1.58 0.70
C ALA A 64 -14.91 -2.70 0.19
N ALA A 65 -14.44 -3.49 -0.77
CA ALA A 65 -15.21 -4.57 -1.39
C ALA A 65 -15.08 -5.90 -0.64
N GLY A 66 -14.02 -6.04 0.11
CA GLY A 66 -13.70 -7.29 0.83
C GLY A 66 -14.39 -7.47 2.21
#